data_ad93b97cba3e57c5d71db408eef87181
#
_entry.id   ad93b97cba3e57c5d71db408eef87181
#
_cell.length_a   1.000
_cell.length_b   1.000
_cell.length_c   1.000
_cell.angle_alpha   90.00
_cell.angle_beta   90.00
_cell.angle_gamma   90.00
#
_symmetry.space_group_name_H-M   'P 1'
#
loop_
_entity.id
_entity.type
_entity.pdbx_description
1 polymer ?
#
loop_
_entity_poly.entity_id
_entity_poly.type
_entity_poly.pdbx_seq_one_letter_code
_entity_poly.pdbx_strand_id
1 'polypeptide(L)'
;IVNGPFTFGPDGSPLIGPVPGLKNYWVAVGVMAGFCQGGGVGKCIAEWIIDGEPSIDVWAMDVARFGNYASPQYGTIKSSENYERRFIMTFPNETLPKGRKQKTTALYDRFVSKGAVMGDSFGLESVLWFANDPKDAYEEPTIKRSRSHEYVSKEVKNVRENVGVIEVANFSKHEFQGPGARKFLNYILAGRIPKPGRISLNPMLTPKGKLYGDLTVACLNENRFIIFGSGAVQEMHRRWFENYLKDFNVVYKNRSDDFHGLSLSGPKSRDLLQKLVRENISNENFKFRDVKEMYVAGVPAIVNRISFTGELGYEIYVAPHFQLKLYEEIESVGKEFNLKPFGGRALMSMRLEKNWGAWTLDFRPDFTAKESGLDFFIDWNKNFIGKESAKKDNSKLKLTTLIIETKDIDVTNNEAVMKDGKSIGYITSGGFAHYVKKSVAYSYLDEEILKKNEKFQVEINGNFYNSTIIKEPLYDPRGTKMRS
;
A
#
# COMPACT_ATOMS: atom_id res chain seq x y z
N ILE A 1 11.60 43.40 -15.10
CA ILE A 1 11.64 42.20 -14.23
C ILE A 1 10.27 42.09 -13.60
N VAL A 2 9.60 40.98 -13.83
CA VAL A 2 8.34 40.64 -13.16
C VAL A 2 8.68 39.84 -11.91
N ASN A 3 8.20 40.30 -10.74
CA ASN A 3 8.37 39.62 -9.47
C ASN A 3 7.02 39.53 -8.76
N GLY A 4 6.74 38.41 -8.14
CA GLY A 4 5.46 38.18 -7.44
C GLY A 4 5.47 36.91 -6.61
N PRO A 5 4.47 36.72 -5.76
CA PRO A 5 4.30 35.48 -4.98
C PRO A 5 4.08 34.28 -5.91
N PHE A 6 4.66 33.15 -5.54
CA PHE A 6 4.61 31.91 -6.28
C PHE A 6 4.04 30.81 -5.38
N THR A 7 2.95 30.18 -5.81
CA THR A 7 2.31 29.10 -5.06
C THR A 7 3.00 27.77 -5.33
N PHE A 8 3.33 27.04 -4.28
CA PHE A 8 4.06 25.78 -4.36
C PHE A 8 3.45 24.75 -3.40
N GLY A 9 3.13 23.56 -3.89
CA GLY A 9 2.61 22.48 -3.06
C GLY A 9 3.67 21.89 -2.12
N PRO A 10 3.29 21.30 -0.97
CA PRO A 10 4.24 20.72 -0.02
C PRO A 10 5.12 19.61 -0.59
N ASP A 11 4.65 18.88 -1.59
CA ASP A 11 5.36 17.83 -2.32
C ASP A 11 5.76 18.25 -3.75
N GLY A 12 5.60 19.53 -4.09
CA GLY A 12 5.87 20.06 -5.40
C GLY A 12 4.78 19.81 -6.45
N SER A 13 3.75 19.03 -6.11
CA SER A 13 2.61 18.76 -7.00
C SER A 13 1.43 19.69 -6.72
N PRO A 14 0.57 19.98 -7.74
CA PRO A 14 -0.67 20.72 -7.53
C PRO A 14 -1.58 20.11 -6.47
N LEU A 15 -2.48 20.93 -5.92
CA LEU A 15 -3.57 20.50 -5.07
C LEU A 15 -4.88 20.73 -5.82
N ILE A 16 -5.50 19.68 -6.31
CA ILE A 16 -6.73 19.74 -7.10
C ILE A 16 -7.81 18.80 -6.57
N GLY A 17 -9.06 19.09 -6.92
CA GLY A 17 -10.20 18.23 -6.60
C GLY A 17 -11.08 18.70 -5.47
N PRO A 18 -12.08 17.89 -5.07
CA PRO A 18 -13.02 18.21 -4.02
C PRO A 18 -12.37 18.10 -2.64
N VAL A 19 -12.53 19.12 -1.82
CA VAL A 19 -11.96 19.14 -0.46
C VAL A 19 -12.73 18.21 0.46
N PRO A 20 -12.06 17.26 1.16
CA PRO A 20 -12.71 16.36 2.11
C PRO A 20 -13.50 17.12 3.20
N GLY A 21 -14.72 16.67 3.47
CA GLY A 21 -15.59 17.26 4.48
C GLY A 21 -16.34 18.54 4.05
N LEU A 22 -16.07 19.08 2.86
CA LEU A 22 -16.75 20.28 2.33
C LEU A 22 -17.53 19.93 1.06
N LYS A 23 -18.85 20.12 1.11
CA LYS A 23 -19.72 19.88 -0.03
C LYS A 23 -19.60 21.01 -1.07
N ASN A 24 -19.44 20.63 -2.35
CA ASN A 24 -19.35 21.56 -3.48
C ASN A 24 -18.20 22.58 -3.37
N TYR A 25 -17.16 22.26 -2.59
CA TYR A 25 -15.96 23.08 -2.51
C TYR A 25 -14.79 22.38 -3.21
N TRP A 26 -14.25 23.03 -4.24
CA TRP A 26 -13.23 22.52 -5.12
C TRP A 26 -12.00 23.42 -5.08
N VAL A 27 -10.83 22.82 -5.24
CA VAL A 27 -9.56 23.56 -5.32
C VAL A 27 -8.80 23.18 -6.58
N ALA A 28 -8.04 24.17 -7.10
CA ALA A 28 -7.06 24.01 -8.15
C ALA A 28 -5.94 25.02 -7.87
N VAL A 29 -5.03 24.69 -6.96
CA VAL A 29 -3.98 25.57 -6.46
C VAL A 29 -2.60 24.91 -6.51
N GLY A 30 -1.53 25.71 -6.39
CA GLY A 30 -0.16 25.18 -6.44
C GLY A 30 0.23 24.65 -7.82
N VAL A 31 -0.43 25.09 -8.88
CA VAL A 31 -0.09 24.72 -10.26
C VAL A 31 1.15 25.50 -10.68
N MET A 32 2.32 25.00 -10.26
CA MET A 32 3.61 25.65 -10.44
C MET A 32 3.93 25.95 -11.92
N ALA A 33 3.79 24.94 -12.77
CA ALA A 33 3.98 25.08 -14.21
C ALA A 33 2.68 25.50 -14.92
N GLY A 34 2.05 26.60 -14.45
CA GLY A 34 0.70 27.02 -14.83
C GLY A 34 0.44 27.09 -16.32
N PHE A 35 1.41 27.63 -17.11
CA PHE A 35 1.30 27.69 -18.57
C PHE A 35 1.25 26.29 -19.23
N CYS A 36 1.97 25.32 -18.68
CA CYS A 36 2.03 23.96 -19.22
C CYS A 36 0.92 23.06 -18.67
N GLN A 37 0.59 23.19 -17.37
CA GLN A 37 -0.32 22.28 -16.67
C GLN A 37 -1.75 22.83 -16.54
N GLY A 38 -1.94 24.15 -16.62
CA GLY A 38 -3.23 24.79 -16.33
C GLY A 38 -4.38 24.26 -17.18
N GLY A 39 -4.17 24.00 -18.48
CA GLY A 39 -5.18 23.41 -19.35
C GLY A 39 -5.56 21.98 -18.95
N GLY A 40 -4.57 21.15 -18.61
CA GLY A 40 -4.80 19.78 -18.15
C GLY A 40 -5.51 19.73 -16.79
N VAL A 41 -5.11 20.57 -15.84
CA VAL A 41 -5.77 20.72 -14.53
C VAL A 41 -7.21 21.17 -14.71
N GLY A 42 -7.47 22.19 -15.55
CA GLY A 42 -8.80 22.67 -15.85
C GLY A 42 -9.69 21.60 -16.44
N LYS A 43 -9.19 20.80 -17.40
CA LYS A 43 -9.89 19.66 -17.97
C LYS A 43 -10.26 18.63 -16.89
N CYS A 44 -9.30 18.18 -16.09
CA CYS A 44 -9.54 17.19 -15.04
C CYS A 44 -10.59 17.66 -14.02
N ILE A 45 -10.54 18.92 -13.59
CA ILE A 45 -11.53 19.49 -12.66
C ILE A 45 -12.90 19.56 -13.31
N ALA A 46 -13.01 20.00 -14.56
CA ALA A 46 -14.29 20.06 -15.28
C ALA A 46 -14.93 18.68 -15.42
N GLU A 47 -14.16 17.68 -15.85
CA GLU A 47 -14.61 16.28 -15.93
C GLU A 47 -15.05 15.76 -14.57
N TRP A 48 -14.27 16.05 -13.52
CA TRP A 48 -14.60 15.59 -12.17
C TRP A 48 -15.88 16.20 -11.61
N ILE A 49 -16.13 17.49 -11.91
CA ILE A 49 -17.39 18.17 -11.52
C ILE A 49 -18.58 17.62 -12.30
N ILE A 50 -18.44 17.39 -13.61
CA ILE A 50 -19.55 17.03 -14.51
C ILE A 50 -19.80 15.51 -14.46
N ASP A 51 -18.74 14.69 -14.58
CA ASP A 51 -18.83 13.25 -14.73
C ASP A 51 -18.66 12.50 -13.40
N GLY A 52 -18.22 13.19 -12.31
CA GLY A 52 -17.96 12.61 -11.00
C GLY A 52 -16.54 12.02 -10.84
N GLU A 53 -15.76 11.91 -11.94
CA GLU A 53 -14.38 11.45 -11.95
C GLU A 53 -13.60 11.99 -13.16
N PRO A 54 -12.30 12.28 -13.06
CA PRO A 54 -11.48 12.67 -14.19
C PRO A 54 -11.23 11.50 -15.14
N SER A 55 -10.83 11.80 -16.39
CA SER A 55 -10.52 10.79 -17.41
C SER A 55 -9.14 10.13 -17.23
N ILE A 56 -8.26 10.73 -16.42
CA ILE A 56 -6.93 10.24 -16.09
C ILE A 56 -6.75 10.16 -14.57
N ASP A 57 -5.80 9.35 -14.12
CA ASP A 57 -5.45 9.30 -12.70
C ASP A 57 -4.78 10.60 -12.24
N VAL A 58 -5.34 11.21 -11.23
CA VAL A 58 -4.84 12.45 -10.60
C VAL A 58 -4.58 12.28 -9.09
N TRP A 59 -4.49 11.04 -8.58
CA TRP A 59 -4.35 10.82 -7.14
C TRP A 59 -3.15 11.56 -6.54
N ALA A 60 -2.04 11.63 -7.27
CA ALA A 60 -0.83 12.35 -6.83
C ALA A 60 -0.99 13.88 -6.82
N MET A 61 -2.08 14.41 -7.35
CA MET A 61 -2.46 15.82 -7.31
C MET A 61 -3.71 16.06 -6.46
N ASP A 62 -4.44 15.02 -6.09
CA ASP A 62 -5.67 15.13 -5.29
C ASP A 62 -5.35 15.77 -3.94
N VAL A 63 -6.11 16.83 -3.58
CA VAL A 63 -5.96 17.51 -2.28
C VAL A 63 -6.16 16.56 -1.11
N ALA A 64 -6.94 15.49 -1.28
CA ALA A 64 -7.18 14.46 -0.27
C ALA A 64 -6.00 13.50 -0.04
N ARG A 65 -4.86 13.66 -0.75
CA ARG A 65 -3.64 12.90 -0.44
C ARG A 65 -2.98 13.35 0.87
N PHE A 66 -3.32 14.55 1.35
CA PHE A 66 -2.87 15.04 2.65
C PHE A 66 -3.94 14.82 3.72
N GLY A 67 -3.50 14.40 4.90
CA GLY A 67 -4.35 14.26 6.09
C GLY A 67 -4.15 15.38 7.10
N ASN A 68 -4.70 15.21 8.30
CA ASN A 68 -4.66 16.22 9.38
C ASN A 68 -3.25 16.59 9.85
N TYR A 69 -2.23 15.80 9.54
CA TYR A 69 -0.83 16.10 9.85
C TYR A 69 -0.28 17.29 9.05
N ALA A 70 -0.87 17.60 7.90
CA ALA A 70 -0.42 18.68 7.01
C ALA A 70 -0.90 20.06 7.52
N SER A 71 -0.34 20.49 8.64
CA SER A 71 -0.58 21.82 9.20
C SER A 71 -0.02 22.93 8.29
N PRO A 72 -0.43 24.22 8.47
CA PRO A 72 0.18 25.34 7.75
C PRO A 72 1.70 25.41 7.93
N GLN A 73 2.21 25.08 9.12
CA GLN A 73 3.64 25.04 9.40
C GLN A 73 4.34 23.94 8.58
N TYR A 74 3.76 22.72 8.56
CA TYR A 74 4.24 21.63 7.71
C TYR A 74 4.27 22.06 6.23
N GLY A 75 3.18 22.64 5.75
CA GLY A 75 3.06 23.14 4.37
C GLY A 75 4.18 24.13 4.01
N THR A 76 4.45 25.10 4.89
CA THR A 76 5.53 26.09 4.68
C THR A 76 6.91 25.43 4.61
N ILE A 77 7.22 24.54 5.56
CA ILE A 77 8.52 23.87 5.64
C ILE A 77 8.75 22.98 4.40
N LYS A 78 7.74 22.17 4.05
CA LYS A 78 7.83 21.23 2.92
C LYS A 78 7.85 21.94 1.57
N SER A 79 7.03 22.99 1.40
CA SER A 79 7.07 23.79 0.16
C SER A 79 8.43 24.45 -0.03
N SER A 80 9.04 24.97 1.04
CA SER A 80 10.40 25.56 0.97
C SER A 80 11.43 24.48 0.61
N GLU A 81 11.39 23.30 1.23
CA GLU A 81 12.31 22.20 0.94
C GLU A 81 12.20 21.75 -0.53
N ASN A 82 10.97 21.54 -1.01
CA ASN A 82 10.74 21.14 -2.40
C ASN A 82 11.13 22.24 -3.39
N TYR A 83 10.88 23.51 -3.06
CA TYR A 83 11.30 24.62 -3.90
C TYR A 83 12.83 24.73 -4.00
N GLU A 84 13.56 24.58 -2.90
CA GLU A 84 15.04 24.55 -2.88
C GLU A 84 15.58 23.42 -3.76
N ARG A 85 14.88 22.30 -3.82
CA ARG A 85 15.29 21.09 -4.54
C ARG A 85 14.70 20.94 -5.95
N ARG A 86 13.92 21.90 -6.43
CA ARG A 86 13.14 21.76 -7.69
C ARG A 86 13.94 21.42 -8.95
N PHE A 87 15.26 21.64 -8.93
CA PHE A 87 16.18 21.29 -10.02
C PHE A 87 17.18 20.19 -9.63
N ILE A 88 17.02 19.60 -8.47
CA ILE A 88 17.87 18.50 -8.00
C ILE A 88 17.18 17.18 -8.36
N MET A 89 17.94 16.29 -8.99
CA MET A 89 17.46 14.94 -9.27
C MET A 89 17.30 14.15 -7.98
N THR A 90 16.12 13.57 -7.76
CA THR A 90 15.84 12.71 -6.59
C THR A 90 16.37 11.32 -6.85
N PHE A 91 17.09 10.76 -5.88
CA PHE A 91 17.53 9.37 -5.95
C PHE A 91 16.39 8.41 -5.59
N PRO A 92 16.42 7.15 -6.09
CA PRO A 92 15.48 6.12 -5.67
C PRO A 92 15.48 5.95 -4.14
N ASN A 93 14.27 5.86 -3.56
CA ASN A 93 14.06 5.70 -2.11
C ASN A 93 14.58 6.86 -1.22
N GLU A 94 14.90 8.00 -1.79
CA GLU A 94 15.27 9.18 -1.02
C GLU A 94 14.06 9.71 -0.22
N THR A 95 14.26 9.95 1.06
CA THR A 95 13.26 10.57 1.94
C THR A 95 13.75 11.95 2.36
N LEU A 96 12.97 12.99 2.03
CA LEU A 96 13.35 14.37 2.36
C LEU A 96 13.27 14.63 3.87
N PRO A 97 14.29 15.28 4.48
CA PRO A 97 14.42 15.35 5.93
C PRO A 97 13.54 16.40 6.61
N LYS A 98 13.21 17.52 5.94
CA LYS A 98 12.49 18.63 6.58
C LYS A 98 11.02 18.31 6.84
N GLY A 99 10.43 18.90 7.86
CA GLY A 99 9.02 18.72 8.21
C GLY A 99 8.66 17.32 8.68
N ARG A 100 9.62 16.54 9.15
CA ARG A 100 9.40 15.17 9.64
C ARG A 100 9.09 15.12 11.12
N LYS A 101 8.66 13.94 11.55
CA LYS A 101 8.06 13.58 12.83
C LYS A 101 6.73 14.28 13.05
N GLN A 102 5.86 14.28 12.03
CA GLN A 102 4.48 14.77 12.20
C GLN A 102 3.67 13.84 13.08
N LYS A 103 3.76 12.53 12.82
CA LYS A 103 3.17 11.47 13.65
C LYS A 103 4.21 10.38 13.92
N THR A 104 4.20 9.87 15.15
CA THR A 104 5.01 8.72 15.57
C THR A 104 4.11 7.73 16.32
N THR A 105 4.48 6.47 16.31
CA THR A 105 3.85 5.46 17.16
C THR A 105 4.58 5.36 18.50
N ALA A 106 4.01 4.60 19.44
CA ALA A 106 4.65 4.30 20.73
C ALA A 106 5.96 3.50 20.58
N LEU A 107 6.23 2.95 19.39
CA LEU A 107 7.41 2.13 19.10
C LEU A 107 8.56 2.91 18.44
N TYR A 108 8.34 4.17 18.09
CA TYR A 108 9.32 4.96 17.33
C TYR A 108 10.72 4.92 17.97
N ASP A 109 10.84 5.36 19.20
CA ASP A 109 12.14 5.43 19.91
C ASP A 109 12.73 4.02 20.14
N ARG A 110 11.86 3.03 20.39
CA ARG A 110 12.27 1.63 20.54
C ARG A 110 12.90 1.07 19.27
N PHE A 111 12.35 1.40 18.11
CA PHE A 111 12.89 0.97 16.82
C PHE A 111 14.16 1.74 16.45
N VAL A 112 14.19 3.05 16.68
CA VAL A 112 15.42 3.85 16.48
C VAL A 112 16.58 3.31 17.31
N SER A 113 16.35 2.98 18.58
CA SER A 113 17.39 2.38 19.44
C SER A 113 17.87 1.00 18.98
N LYS A 114 17.11 0.32 18.12
CA LYS A 114 17.46 -0.96 17.48
C LYS A 114 18.12 -0.80 16.11
N GLY A 115 18.42 0.42 15.69
CA GLY A 115 19.04 0.70 14.40
C GLY A 115 18.02 0.80 13.24
N ALA A 116 16.76 1.14 13.53
CA ALA A 116 15.79 1.39 12.46
C ALA A 116 16.14 2.63 11.65
N VAL A 117 16.10 2.51 10.33
CA VAL A 117 16.08 3.61 9.40
C VAL A 117 14.63 3.96 9.13
N MET A 118 14.25 5.20 9.49
CA MET A 118 12.87 5.66 9.41
C MET A 118 12.60 6.40 8.11
N GLY A 119 11.40 6.21 7.56
CA GLY A 119 10.87 6.95 6.43
C GLY A 119 9.52 7.58 6.73
N ASP A 120 9.14 8.57 5.94
CA ASP A 120 7.82 9.20 6.03
C ASP A 120 6.79 8.41 5.21
N SER A 121 5.72 8.00 5.86
CA SER A 121 4.56 7.35 5.25
C SER A 121 3.33 8.23 5.48
N PHE A 122 3.16 9.24 4.63
CA PHE A 122 2.03 10.17 4.70
C PHE A 122 1.86 10.78 6.10
N GLY A 123 2.94 11.36 6.60
CA GLY A 123 3.05 12.01 7.89
C GLY A 123 3.38 11.07 9.08
N LEU A 124 3.30 9.76 8.92
CA LEU A 124 3.66 8.79 9.94
C LEU A 124 5.09 8.26 9.71
N GLU A 125 5.94 8.34 10.74
CA GLU A 125 7.24 7.70 10.74
C GLU A 125 7.08 6.18 10.72
N SER A 126 7.67 5.52 9.72
CA SER A 126 7.62 4.08 9.52
C SER A 126 9.00 3.51 9.28
N VAL A 127 9.24 2.29 9.76
CA VAL A 127 10.54 1.63 9.56
C VAL A 127 10.70 1.20 8.12
N LEU A 128 11.79 1.63 7.47
CA LEU A 128 12.18 1.18 6.15
C LEU A 128 12.97 -0.14 6.21
N TRP A 129 13.96 -0.21 7.09
CA TRP A 129 14.82 -1.38 7.34
C TRP A 129 15.60 -1.20 8.66
N PHE A 130 16.27 -2.26 9.15
CA PHE A 130 17.07 -2.22 10.37
C PHE A 130 18.55 -2.43 10.06
N ALA A 131 19.41 -1.52 10.54
CA ALA A 131 20.85 -1.71 10.59
C ALA A 131 21.24 -2.59 11.80
N ASN A 132 22.32 -3.37 11.68
CA ASN A 132 22.86 -4.08 12.83
C ASN A 132 23.63 -3.16 13.80
N ASP A 133 24.27 -2.13 13.25
CA ASP A 133 24.96 -1.07 14.00
C ASP A 133 24.20 0.23 13.78
N PRO A 134 23.84 0.99 14.82
CA PRO A 134 23.22 2.31 14.68
C PRO A 134 24.02 3.30 13.82
N LYS A 135 25.35 3.13 13.70
CA LYS A 135 26.19 3.94 12.81
C LYS A 135 25.87 3.75 11.33
N ASP A 136 25.31 2.60 10.97
CA ASP A 136 24.90 2.26 9.62
C ASP A 136 23.43 2.61 9.35
N ALA A 137 22.72 3.14 10.35
CA ALA A 137 21.30 3.45 10.26
C ALA A 137 21.04 4.77 9.49
N TYR A 138 21.43 4.83 8.23
CA TYR A 138 21.15 5.96 7.35
C TYR A 138 20.94 5.50 5.90
N GLU A 139 20.19 6.32 5.15
CA GLU A 139 20.00 6.10 3.71
C GLU A 139 21.16 6.68 2.92
N GLU A 140 21.62 5.92 1.95
CA GLU A 140 22.67 6.32 1.02
C GLU A 140 22.03 6.64 -0.34
N PRO A 141 22.04 7.92 -0.78
CA PRO A 141 21.53 8.28 -2.10
C PRO A 141 22.37 7.61 -3.19
N THR A 142 21.78 6.70 -3.94
CA THR A 142 22.44 5.98 -5.03
C THR A 142 21.41 5.42 -6.01
N ILE A 143 21.79 5.34 -7.29
CA ILE A 143 21.00 4.64 -8.33
C ILE A 143 21.24 3.14 -8.32
N LYS A 144 22.28 2.69 -7.61
CA LYS A 144 22.61 1.26 -7.45
C LYS A 144 22.00 0.70 -6.17
N ARG A 145 22.18 -0.59 -5.94
CA ARG A 145 21.85 -1.22 -4.66
C ARG A 145 22.64 -0.57 -3.53
N SER A 146 21.93 0.03 -2.59
CA SER A 146 22.52 0.70 -1.43
C SER A 146 22.93 -0.31 -0.35
N ARG A 147 23.54 0.17 0.73
CA ARG A 147 23.86 -0.64 1.91
C ARG A 147 22.65 -1.40 2.49
N SER A 148 21.45 -0.85 2.37
CA SER A 148 20.23 -1.52 2.84
C SER A 148 20.02 -2.90 2.22
N HIS A 149 20.57 -3.18 1.03
CA HIS A 149 20.41 -4.43 0.31
C HIS A 149 20.79 -5.66 1.15
N GLU A 150 21.93 -5.62 1.85
CA GLU A 150 22.36 -6.75 2.68
C GLU A 150 21.50 -6.91 3.94
N TYR A 151 21.10 -5.80 4.57
CA TYR A 151 20.26 -5.81 5.77
C TYR A 151 18.86 -6.34 5.44
N VAL A 152 18.25 -5.84 4.39
CA VAL A 152 16.94 -6.32 3.89
C VAL A 152 16.98 -7.80 3.53
N SER A 153 18.10 -8.28 2.95
CA SER A 153 18.28 -9.71 2.66
C SER A 153 18.23 -10.56 3.93
N LYS A 154 18.84 -10.11 5.02
CA LYS A 154 18.81 -10.81 6.32
C LYS A 154 17.42 -10.78 6.96
N GLU A 155 16.72 -9.65 6.86
CA GLU A 155 15.34 -9.51 7.33
C GLU A 155 14.40 -10.48 6.58
N VAL A 156 14.42 -10.47 5.25
CA VAL A 156 13.62 -11.38 4.41
C VAL A 156 13.91 -12.84 4.75
N LYS A 157 15.18 -13.21 4.84
CA LYS A 157 15.59 -14.58 5.21
C LYS A 157 15.01 -14.98 6.56
N ASN A 158 15.08 -14.10 7.57
CA ASN A 158 14.56 -14.41 8.90
C ASN A 158 13.04 -14.62 8.89
N VAL A 159 12.28 -13.80 8.15
CA VAL A 159 10.83 -13.97 8.00
C VAL A 159 10.51 -15.31 7.33
N ARG A 160 11.24 -15.68 6.28
CA ARG A 160 11.05 -16.94 5.54
C ARG A 160 11.37 -18.20 6.35
N GLU A 161 12.34 -18.12 7.26
CA GLU A 161 12.87 -19.29 7.98
C GLU A 161 12.40 -19.37 9.45
N ASN A 162 12.02 -18.26 10.04
CA ASN A 162 11.65 -18.15 11.46
C ASN A 162 10.33 -17.38 11.65
N VAL A 163 10.42 -16.19 12.25
CA VAL A 163 9.33 -15.24 12.41
C VAL A 163 9.88 -13.82 12.43
N GLY A 164 9.18 -12.93 11.72
CA GLY A 164 9.44 -11.49 11.77
C GLY A 164 8.28 -10.72 12.35
N VAL A 165 8.57 -9.55 12.91
CA VAL A 165 7.56 -8.57 13.33
C VAL A 165 7.76 -7.24 12.60
N ILE A 166 6.67 -6.70 12.05
CA ILE A 166 6.63 -5.36 11.44
C ILE A 166 5.45 -4.58 11.99
N GLU A 167 5.64 -3.28 12.15
CA GLU A 167 4.54 -2.38 12.46
C GLU A 167 3.68 -2.11 11.23
N VAL A 168 2.36 -2.21 11.38
CA VAL A 168 1.35 -1.97 10.33
C VAL A 168 0.39 -0.85 10.74
N ALA A 169 0.87 0.13 11.50
CA ALA A 169 0.12 1.31 11.91
C ALA A 169 -0.25 2.21 10.72
N ASN A 170 0.54 2.18 9.64
CA ASN A 170 0.39 2.98 8.43
C ASN A 170 -0.75 2.54 7.49
N PHE A 171 -1.46 1.45 7.76
CA PHE A 171 -2.69 1.13 7.04
C PHE A 171 -3.83 2.04 7.47
N SER A 172 -4.73 2.41 6.53
CA SER A 172 -6.00 3.03 6.88
C SER A 172 -6.96 2.01 7.48
N LYS A 173 -7.80 2.42 8.44
CA LYS A 173 -8.81 1.58 9.10
C LYS A 173 -10.13 2.35 9.13
N HIS A 174 -11.08 1.86 8.38
CA HIS A 174 -12.41 2.46 8.23
C HIS A 174 -13.46 1.54 8.87
N GLU A 175 -14.08 1.99 9.95
CA GLU A 175 -15.09 1.23 10.67
C GLU A 175 -16.50 1.61 10.24
N PHE A 176 -17.32 0.62 9.97
CA PHE A 176 -18.73 0.74 9.61
C PHE A 176 -19.57 -0.05 10.60
N GLN A 177 -20.50 0.63 11.29
CA GLN A 177 -21.31 0.01 12.32
C GLN A 177 -22.79 0.39 12.16
N GLY A 178 -23.67 -0.58 12.30
CA GLY A 178 -25.12 -0.39 12.26
C GLY A 178 -25.83 -1.39 11.33
N PRO A 179 -27.17 -1.45 11.37
CA PRO A 179 -27.94 -2.44 10.61
C PRO A 179 -27.86 -2.26 9.09
N GLY A 180 -27.48 -1.07 8.62
CA GLY A 180 -27.24 -0.80 7.20
C GLY A 180 -25.83 -1.10 6.70
N ALA A 181 -24.88 -1.46 7.59
CA ALA A 181 -23.46 -1.58 7.25
C ALA A 181 -23.21 -2.61 6.12
N ARG A 182 -23.76 -3.81 6.22
CA ARG A 182 -23.64 -4.85 5.18
C ARG A 182 -24.23 -4.40 3.85
N LYS A 183 -25.40 -3.72 3.87
CA LYS A 183 -26.06 -3.22 2.65
C LYS A 183 -25.22 -2.13 1.99
N PHE A 184 -24.68 -1.20 2.78
CA PHE A 184 -23.76 -0.17 2.29
C PHE A 184 -22.52 -0.77 1.63
N LEU A 185 -21.84 -1.71 2.33
CA LEU A 185 -20.64 -2.35 1.80
C LEU A 185 -20.90 -3.18 0.55
N ASN A 186 -22.06 -3.83 0.46
CA ASN A 186 -22.48 -4.51 -0.80
C ASN A 186 -22.65 -3.54 -1.96
N TYR A 187 -23.07 -2.31 -1.71
CA TYR A 187 -23.23 -1.30 -2.74
C TYR A 187 -21.91 -0.68 -3.19
N ILE A 188 -20.97 -0.41 -2.25
CA ILE A 188 -19.75 0.36 -2.53
C ILE A 188 -18.57 -0.52 -2.97
N LEU A 189 -18.54 -1.81 -2.63
CA LEU A 189 -17.49 -2.76 -2.94
C LEU A 189 -17.94 -3.76 -3.99
N ALA A 190 -17.06 -4.15 -4.90
CA ALA A 190 -17.39 -5.07 -5.99
C ALA A 190 -17.34 -6.55 -5.56
N GLY A 191 -16.54 -6.92 -4.56
CA GLY A 191 -16.40 -8.29 -4.10
C GLY A 191 -17.48 -8.73 -3.10
N ARG A 192 -17.48 -10.02 -2.78
CA ARG A 192 -18.39 -10.59 -1.79
C ARG A 192 -18.04 -10.10 -0.38
N ILE A 193 -19.04 -9.56 0.34
CA ILE A 193 -18.86 -9.14 1.73
C ILE A 193 -18.76 -10.38 2.63
N PRO A 194 -17.73 -10.49 3.49
CA PRO A 194 -17.48 -11.68 4.27
C PRO A 194 -18.55 -11.90 5.35
N LYS A 195 -18.69 -13.16 5.79
CA LYS A 195 -19.51 -13.54 6.94
C LYS A 195 -18.83 -13.12 8.24
N PRO A 196 -19.55 -13.03 9.37
CA PRO A 196 -18.94 -12.78 10.67
C PRO A 196 -17.76 -13.71 10.97
N GLY A 197 -16.71 -13.15 11.55
CA GLY A 197 -15.46 -13.85 11.84
C GLY A 197 -14.55 -14.07 10.64
N ARG A 198 -14.89 -13.50 9.45
CA ARG A 198 -14.12 -13.72 8.21
C ARG A 198 -13.61 -12.41 7.59
N ILE A 199 -12.59 -12.58 6.75
CA ILE A 199 -11.94 -11.52 5.97
C ILE A 199 -12.07 -11.84 4.48
N SER A 200 -12.21 -10.80 3.66
CA SER A 200 -12.09 -10.90 2.20
C SER A 200 -11.35 -9.71 1.61
N LEU A 201 -10.62 -9.93 0.51
CA LEU A 201 -10.15 -8.86 -0.35
C LEU A 201 -11.30 -8.41 -1.24
N ASN A 202 -11.50 -7.10 -1.37
CA ASN A 202 -12.57 -6.50 -2.13
C ASN A 202 -12.08 -5.36 -3.01
N PRO A 203 -12.18 -5.46 -4.33
CA PRO A 203 -12.02 -4.31 -5.21
C PRO A 203 -13.13 -3.29 -4.96
N MET A 204 -12.78 -2.02 -4.97
CA MET A 204 -13.68 -0.88 -5.04
C MET A 204 -13.50 -0.20 -6.39
N LEU A 205 -14.59 0.12 -7.08
CA LEU A 205 -14.57 0.64 -8.45
C LEU A 205 -15.19 2.02 -8.52
N THR A 206 -14.71 2.84 -9.48
CA THR A 206 -15.36 4.07 -9.88
C THR A 206 -16.61 3.77 -10.73
N PRO A 207 -17.52 4.75 -10.97
CA PRO A 207 -18.64 4.61 -11.89
C PRO A 207 -18.23 4.19 -13.31
N LYS A 208 -17.03 4.60 -13.77
CA LYS A 208 -16.46 4.20 -15.07
C LYS A 208 -15.79 2.81 -15.04
N GLY A 209 -15.85 2.08 -13.89
CA GLY A 209 -15.31 0.72 -13.74
C GLY A 209 -13.80 0.65 -13.49
N LYS A 210 -13.18 1.79 -13.25
CA LYS A 210 -11.75 1.84 -12.88
C LYS A 210 -11.55 1.45 -11.43
N LEU A 211 -10.36 0.92 -11.12
CA LEU A 211 -10.01 0.50 -9.77
C LEU A 211 -9.84 1.72 -8.86
N TYR A 212 -10.51 1.74 -7.70
CA TYR A 212 -10.43 2.82 -6.71
C TYR A 212 -9.95 2.34 -5.32
N GLY A 213 -9.78 1.05 -5.15
CA GLY A 213 -9.23 0.42 -3.94
C GLY A 213 -9.14 -1.09 -4.08
N ASP A 214 -8.19 -1.68 -3.36
CA ASP A 214 -7.98 -3.11 -3.14
C ASP A 214 -8.08 -3.39 -1.64
N LEU A 215 -9.28 -3.33 -1.11
CA LEU A 215 -9.56 -3.22 0.31
C LEU A 215 -9.69 -4.58 0.98
N THR A 216 -9.11 -4.73 2.16
CA THR A 216 -9.32 -5.88 3.03
C THR A 216 -10.49 -5.62 3.97
N VAL A 217 -11.56 -6.40 3.87
CA VAL A 217 -12.78 -6.26 4.67
C VAL A 217 -12.80 -7.33 5.74
N ALA A 218 -12.75 -6.94 7.02
CA ALA A 218 -12.95 -7.80 8.17
C ALA A 218 -14.38 -7.62 8.72
N CYS A 219 -15.14 -8.70 8.82
CA CYS A 219 -16.47 -8.72 9.41
C CYS A 219 -16.41 -9.25 10.84
N LEU A 220 -16.51 -8.38 11.82
CA LEU A 220 -16.46 -8.75 13.24
C LEU A 220 -17.79 -9.38 13.71
N ASN A 221 -18.92 -8.79 13.27
CA ASN A 221 -20.26 -9.35 13.42
C ASN A 221 -21.18 -8.83 12.30
N GLU A 222 -22.46 -9.15 12.31
CA GLU A 222 -23.41 -8.79 11.23
C GLU A 222 -23.52 -7.28 10.99
N ASN A 223 -23.27 -6.47 12.01
CA ASN A 223 -23.45 -5.03 11.98
C ASN A 223 -22.14 -4.24 12.17
N ARG A 224 -20.98 -4.93 12.21
CA ARG A 224 -19.69 -4.26 12.45
C ARG A 224 -18.59 -4.79 11.56
N PHE A 225 -18.00 -3.87 10.77
CA PHE A 225 -16.96 -4.16 9.80
C PHE A 225 -15.82 -3.17 9.96
N ILE A 226 -14.59 -3.66 9.73
CA ILE A 226 -13.42 -2.80 9.57
C ILE A 226 -12.82 -3.07 8.21
N ILE A 227 -12.57 -2.00 7.47
CA ILE A 227 -11.90 -2.04 6.17
C ILE A 227 -10.49 -1.52 6.35
N PHE A 228 -9.52 -2.31 5.91
CA PHE A 228 -8.11 -1.95 5.86
C PHE A 228 -7.72 -1.60 4.42
N GLY A 229 -6.96 -0.53 4.25
CA GLY A 229 -6.46 -0.07 2.96
C GLY A 229 -5.12 0.64 3.09
N SER A 230 -4.62 1.18 1.99
CA SER A 230 -3.40 1.98 2.00
C SER A 230 -3.59 3.29 2.76
N GLY A 231 -2.66 3.61 3.64
CA GLY A 231 -2.65 4.90 4.35
C GLY A 231 -2.46 6.10 3.41
N ALA A 232 -1.83 5.88 2.25
CA ALA A 232 -1.64 6.90 1.22
C ALA A 232 -2.95 7.54 0.73
N VAL A 233 -4.01 6.77 0.68
CA VAL A 233 -5.31 7.18 0.13
C VAL A 233 -6.41 7.19 1.20
N GLN A 234 -6.02 7.24 2.46
CA GLN A 234 -6.94 7.25 3.61
C GLN A 234 -8.04 8.30 3.48
N GLU A 235 -7.68 9.55 3.18
CA GLU A 235 -8.63 10.66 3.08
C GLU A 235 -9.44 10.63 1.78
N MET A 236 -8.86 10.11 0.69
CA MET A 236 -9.60 9.86 -0.55
C MET A 236 -10.69 8.80 -0.34
N HIS A 237 -10.37 7.70 0.32
CA HIS A 237 -11.34 6.67 0.67
C HIS A 237 -12.37 7.18 1.68
N ARG A 238 -11.97 7.98 2.69
CA ARG A 238 -12.92 8.63 3.60
C ARG A 238 -13.93 9.47 2.83
N ARG A 239 -13.47 10.38 1.96
CA ARG A 239 -14.33 11.22 1.12
C ARG A 239 -15.27 10.37 0.27
N TRP A 240 -14.76 9.29 -0.33
CA TRP A 240 -15.56 8.36 -1.11
C TRP A 240 -16.68 7.72 -0.28
N PHE A 241 -16.37 7.18 0.88
CA PHE A 241 -17.35 6.58 1.76
C PHE A 241 -18.42 7.60 2.20
N GLU A 242 -18.01 8.77 2.66
CA GLU A 242 -18.91 9.84 3.11
C GLU A 242 -19.88 10.30 2.02
N ASN A 243 -19.46 10.32 0.76
CA ASN A 243 -20.32 10.70 -0.36
C ASN A 243 -21.49 9.74 -0.60
N TYR A 244 -21.34 8.46 -0.25
CA TYR A 244 -22.34 7.42 -0.52
C TYR A 244 -23.10 6.94 0.73
N LEU A 245 -22.78 7.47 1.92
CA LEU A 245 -23.41 7.02 3.17
C LEU A 245 -24.87 7.43 3.36
N LYS A 246 -25.35 8.46 2.68
CA LYS A 246 -26.57 9.21 2.98
C LYS A 246 -27.82 8.37 3.20
N ASP A 247 -27.98 7.27 2.43
CA ASP A 247 -29.22 6.50 2.40
C ASP A 247 -29.13 5.19 3.20
N PHE A 248 -28.09 5.09 4.04
CA PHE A 248 -27.82 3.87 4.79
C PHE A 248 -27.82 4.17 6.29
N ASN A 249 -28.51 3.31 7.07
CA ASN A 249 -28.46 3.37 8.54
C ASN A 249 -27.13 2.76 9.04
N VAL A 250 -26.06 3.54 8.90
CA VAL A 250 -24.69 3.13 9.25
C VAL A 250 -23.92 4.30 9.86
N VAL A 251 -23.17 4.03 10.91
CA VAL A 251 -22.20 4.95 11.51
C VAL A 251 -20.84 4.59 10.92
N TYR A 252 -20.21 5.58 10.30
CA TYR A 252 -18.84 5.47 9.78
C TYR A 252 -17.86 6.23 10.67
N LYS A 253 -16.69 5.62 10.91
CA LYS A 253 -15.56 6.26 11.60
C LYS A 253 -14.25 5.90 10.92
N ASN A 254 -13.42 6.90 10.65
CA ASN A 254 -12.01 6.67 10.35
C ASN A 254 -11.29 6.38 11.68
N ARG A 255 -10.74 5.17 11.81
CA ARG A 255 -10.06 4.64 13.01
C ARG A 255 -8.56 4.46 12.79
N SER A 256 -8.00 5.08 11.76
CA SER A 256 -6.61 4.84 11.35
C SER A 256 -5.60 5.19 12.44
N ASP A 257 -5.86 6.27 13.18
CA ASP A 257 -5.02 6.69 14.31
C ASP A 257 -5.47 6.06 15.67
N ASP A 258 -6.61 5.34 15.69
CA ASP A 258 -7.14 4.68 16.90
C ASP A 258 -6.66 3.23 17.07
N PHE A 259 -6.19 2.61 15.99
CA PHE A 259 -5.66 1.25 15.99
C PHE A 259 -4.25 1.22 15.40
N HIS A 260 -3.28 0.86 16.23
CA HIS A 260 -1.93 0.57 15.78
C HIS A 260 -1.71 -0.94 15.70
N GLY A 261 -1.09 -1.40 14.63
CA GLY A 261 -0.96 -2.82 14.36
C GLY A 261 0.48 -3.31 14.38
N LEU A 262 0.63 -4.58 14.76
CA LEU A 262 1.85 -5.37 14.57
C LEU A 262 1.50 -6.59 13.72
N SER A 263 2.31 -6.88 12.71
CA SER A 263 2.19 -8.11 11.93
C SER A 263 3.31 -9.10 12.31
N LEU A 264 2.91 -10.30 12.73
CA LEU A 264 3.79 -11.44 12.91
C LEU A 264 3.74 -12.30 11.64
N SER A 265 4.87 -12.56 11.01
CA SER A 265 4.92 -13.32 9.76
C SER A 265 6.08 -14.31 9.76
N GLY A 266 5.82 -15.51 9.29
CA GLY A 266 6.81 -16.58 9.18
C GLY A 266 6.30 -17.92 9.70
N PRO A 267 7.01 -19.04 9.42
CA PRO A 267 6.54 -20.38 9.76
C PRO A 267 6.33 -20.60 11.28
N LYS A 268 7.04 -19.87 12.13
CA LYS A 268 6.92 -19.95 13.61
C LYS A 268 5.93 -18.95 14.21
N SER A 269 5.20 -18.19 13.40
CA SER A 269 4.32 -17.10 13.89
C SER A 269 3.14 -17.62 14.72
N ARG A 270 2.58 -18.80 14.37
CA ARG A 270 1.51 -19.44 15.18
C ARG A 270 2.01 -19.86 16.54
N ASP A 271 3.14 -20.56 16.60
CA ASP A 271 3.67 -21.09 17.85
C ASP A 271 4.02 -19.94 18.83
N LEU A 272 4.56 -18.85 18.29
CA LEU A 272 4.80 -17.63 19.07
C LEU A 272 3.48 -17.03 19.56
N LEU A 273 2.51 -16.80 18.68
CA LEU A 273 1.25 -16.17 19.06
C LEU A 273 0.46 -17.05 20.04
N GLN A 274 0.50 -18.39 19.90
CA GLN A 274 -0.17 -19.32 20.82
C GLN A 274 0.32 -19.18 22.27
N LYS A 275 1.57 -18.78 22.50
CA LYS A 275 2.06 -18.50 23.86
C LYS A 275 1.52 -17.20 24.45
N LEU A 276 0.99 -16.32 23.63
CA LEU A 276 0.47 -14.99 24.03
C LEU A 276 -1.06 -14.94 24.14
N VAL A 277 -1.76 -15.99 23.69
CA VAL A 277 -3.22 -16.07 23.73
C VAL A 277 -3.69 -17.31 24.50
N ARG A 278 -4.89 -17.25 25.08
CA ARG A 278 -5.51 -18.39 25.79
C ARG A 278 -6.26 -19.29 24.85
N GLU A 279 -6.82 -18.74 23.77
CA GLU A 279 -7.59 -19.44 22.77
C GLU A 279 -6.70 -20.39 21.97
N ASN A 280 -7.23 -21.53 21.58
CA ASN A 280 -6.57 -22.41 20.62
C ASN A 280 -6.64 -21.78 19.23
N ILE A 281 -5.48 -21.43 18.65
CA ILE A 281 -5.32 -20.82 17.33
C ILE A 281 -4.74 -21.80 16.29
N SER A 282 -4.95 -23.12 16.50
CA SER A 282 -4.64 -24.12 15.48
C SER A 282 -5.31 -23.79 14.13
N ASN A 283 -4.90 -24.44 13.07
CA ASN A 283 -5.45 -24.19 11.73
C ASN A 283 -6.95 -24.47 11.64
N GLU A 284 -7.46 -25.39 12.44
CA GLU A 284 -8.88 -25.75 12.53
C GLU A 284 -9.71 -24.68 13.24
N ASN A 285 -9.15 -24.05 14.28
CA ASN A 285 -9.85 -23.13 15.16
C ASN A 285 -9.68 -21.65 14.77
N PHE A 286 -8.61 -21.32 14.02
CA PHE A 286 -8.36 -19.98 13.50
C PHE A 286 -7.82 -20.11 12.07
N LYS A 287 -8.74 -20.21 11.11
CA LYS A 287 -8.45 -20.51 9.70
C LYS A 287 -7.89 -19.29 8.96
N PHE A 288 -7.18 -19.55 7.86
CA PHE A 288 -6.76 -18.47 6.96
C PHE A 288 -7.95 -17.57 6.58
N ARG A 289 -7.77 -16.26 6.69
CA ARG A 289 -8.78 -15.22 6.56
C ARG A 289 -9.87 -15.23 7.64
N ASP A 290 -9.56 -15.71 8.84
CA ASP A 290 -10.38 -15.44 10.01
C ASP A 290 -9.97 -14.11 10.65
N VAL A 291 -10.95 -13.46 11.31
CA VAL A 291 -10.76 -12.35 12.24
C VAL A 291 -11.38 -12.69 13.57
N LYS A 292 -10.68 -12.36 14.66
CA LYS A 292 -11.19 -12.54 16.04
C LYS A 292 -10.84 -11.33 16.89
N GLU A 293 -11.76 -10.96 17.77
CA GLU A 293 -11.48 -10.13 18.94
C GLU A 293 -11.03 -11.06 20.06
N MET A 294 -9.83 -10.84 20.61
CA MET A 294 -9.25 -11.66 21.67
C MET A 294 -8.23 -10.88 22.50
N TYR A 295 -7.80 -11.47 23.61
CA TYR A 295 -6.70 -10.90 24.40
C TYR A 295 -5.36 -11.49 23.95
N VAL A 296 -4.42 -10.64 23.53
CA VAL A 296 -3.04 -11.02 23.21
C VAL A 296 -2.13 -10.44 24.29
N ALA A 297 -1.42 -11.29 25.03
CA ALA A 297 -0.62 -10.86 26.19
C ALA A 297 -1.40 -10.00 27.21
N GLY A 298 -2.69 -10.31 27.40
CA GLY A 298 -3.58 -9.54 28.28
C GLY A 298 -4.06 -8.20 27.70
N VAL A 299 -3.76 -7.88 26.45
CA VAL A 299 -4.19 -6.66 25.76
C VAL A 299 -5.37 -6.97 24.84
N PRO A 300 -6.49 -6.21 24.89
CA PRO A 300 -7.60 -6.42 23.97
C PRO A 300 -7.17 -6.07 22.54
N ALA A 301 -7.34 -7.00 21.62
CA ALA A 301 -6.86 -6.92 20.24
C ALA A 301 -7.88 -7.42 19.22
N ILE A 302 -7.81 -6.90 18.01
CA ILE A 302 -8.42 -7.47 16.82
C ILE A 302 -7.30 -8.19 16.06
N VAL A 303 -7.45 -9.50 15.86
CA VAL A 303 -6.44 -10.33 15.21
C VAL A 303 -6.97 -10.84 13.88
N ASN A 304 -6.29 -10.45 12.81
CA ASN A 304 -6.54 -10.89 11.43
C ASN A 304 -5.55 -12.00 11.07
N ARG A 305 -6.01 -13.18 10.67
CA ARG A 305 -5.11 -14.22 10.15
C ARG A 305 -4.86 -14.01 8.66
N ILE A 306 -4.03 -13.04 8.34
CA ILE A 306 -3.55 -12.67 7.01
C ILE A 306 -2.11 -12.17 7.10
N SER A 307 -1.43 -12.07 5.96
CA SER A 307 -0.08 -11.53 5.86
C SER A 307 0.18 -11.07 4.43
N PHE A 308 0.91 -9.97 4.28
CA PHE A 308 1.37 -9.45 2.99
C PHE A 308 2.78 -9.95 2.62
N THR A 309 3.34 -10.88 3.40
CA THR A 309 4.65 -11.50 3.15
C THR A 309 4.57 -12.79 2.33
N GLY A 310 3.40 -13.41 2.25
CA GLY A 310 3.23 -14.74 1.67
C GLY A 310 3.53 -15.89 2.62
N GLU A 311 3.88 -15.60 3.87
CA GLU A 311 4.00 -16.59 4.96
C GLU A 311 2.72 -16.69 5.78
N LEU A 312 2.63 -17.74 6.62
CA LEU A 312 1.71 -17.75 7.75
C LEU A 312 1.89 -16.45 8.55
N GLY A 313 0.79 -15.77 8.86
CA GLY A 313 0.90 -14.50 9.56
C GLY A 313 -0.38 -14.04 10.20
N TYR A 314 -0.21 -13.10 11.13
CA TYR A 314 -1.26 -12.49 11.92
C TYR A 314 -1.01 -10.99 12.03
N GLU A 315 -2.02 -10.20 11.73
CA GLU A 315 -2.01 -8.77 12.00
C GLU A 315 -2.83 -8.51 13.27
N ILE A 316 -2.19 -7.91 14.27
CA ILE A 316 -2.72 -7.70 15.61
C ILE A 316 -2.91 -6.22 15.82
N TYR A 317 -4.14 -5.75 15.90
CA TYR A 317 -4.49 -4.34 16.05
C TYR A 317 -4.97 -4.04 17.47
N VAL A 318 -4.38 -3.03 18.08
CA VAL A 318 -4.65 -2.60 19.48
C VAL A 318 -4.80 -1.09 19.54
N ALA A 319 -5.41 -0.57 20.60
CA ALA A 319 -5.37 0.87 20.87
C ALA A 319 -3.93 1.34 21.10
N PRO A 320 -3.55 2.56 20.66
CA PRO A 320 -2.17 3.04 20.63
C PRO A 320 -1.42 2.91 21.97
N HIS A 321 -2.11 3.17 23.08
CA HIS A 321 -1.53 3.10 24.43
C HIS A 321 -1.17 1.67 24.89
N PHE A 322 -1.65 0.63 24.20
CA PHE A 322 -1.26 -0.77 24.46
C PHE A 322 -0.14 -1.27 23.55
N GLN A 323 0.21 -0.53 22.52
CA GLN A 323 1.12 -1.02 21.47
C GLN A 323 2.51 -1.36 22.01
N LEU A 324 3.07 -0.51 22.89
CA LEU A 324 4.40 -0.76 23.48
C LEU A 324 4.39 -2.04 24.33
N LYS A 325 3.41 -2.19 25.23
CA LYS A 325 3.27 -3.41 26.04
C LYS A 325 3.16 -4.66 25.16
N LEU A 326 2.30 -4.63 24.14
CA LEU A 326 2.14 -5.75 23.22
C LEU A 326 3.46 -6.11 22.53
N TYR A 327 4.21 -5.12 22.05
CA TYR A 327 5.47 -5.34 21.38
C TYR A 327 6.51 -5.97 22.32
N GLU A 328 6.63 -5.48 23.55
CA GLU A 328 7.59 -6.00 24.56
C GLU A 328 7.29 -7.45 24.93
N GLU A 329 6.03 -7.83 25.07
CA GLU A 329 5.62 -9.21 25.33
C GLU A 329 5.91 -10.11 24.11
N ILE A 330 5.59 -9.65 22.90
CA ILE A 330 5.95 -10.36 21.65
C ILE A 330 7.47 -10.53 21.55
N GLU A 331 8.25 -9.50 21.85
CA GLU A 331 9.70 -9.54 21.80
C GLU A 331 10.30 -10.51 22.85
N SER A 332 9.74 -10.50 24.05
CA SER A 332 10.16 -11.38 25.13
C SER A 332 10.00 -12.86 24.78
N VAL A 333 8.78 -13.25 24.41
CA VAL A 333 8.45 -14.62 23.99
C VAL A 333 9.14 -14.97 22.66
N GLY A 334 9.27 -14.00 21.78
CA GLY A 334 9.83 -14.16 20.45
C GLY A 334 11.28 -14.63 20.40
N LYS A 335 12.06 -14.45 21.49
CA LYS A 335 13.45 -14.91 21.59
C LYS A 335 13.58 -16.40 21.31
N GLU A 336 12.66 -17.21 21.79
CA GLU A 336 12.65 -18.67 21.60
C GLU A 336 12.44 -19.07 20.12
N PHE A 337 11.84 -18.18 19.32
CA PHE A 337 11.46 -18.41 17.93
C PHE A 337 12.38 -17.70 16.92
N ASN A 338 13.48 -17.08 17.37
CA ASN A 338 14.34 -16.22 16.56
C ASN A 338 13.57 -15.04 15.93
N LEU A 339 12.66 -14.44 16.68
CA LEU A 339 11.95 -13.24 16.25
C LEU A 339 12.94 -12.12 15.96
N LYS A 340 12.78 -11.48 14.78
CA LYS A 340 13.49 -10.25 14.42
C LYS A 340 12.50 -9.22 13.89
N PRO A 341 12.68 -7.94 14.18
CA PRO A 341 11.97 -6.91 13.49
C PRO A 341 12.42 -6.83 12.03
N PHE A 342 11.53 -6.39 11.15
CA PHE A 342 11.84 -6.12 9.75
C PHE A 342 11.08 -4.89 9.26
N GLY A 343 11.59 -4.24 8.21
CA GLY A 343 11.04 -2.99 7.70
C GLY A 343 10.23 -3.15 6.41
N GLY A 344 9.70 -2.01 5.95
CA GLY A 344 8.87 -1.93 4.74
C GLY A 344 9.57 -2.43 3.48
N ARG A 345 10.90 -2.27 3.36
CA ARG A 345 11.66 -2.77 2.21
C ARG A 345 11.66 -4.29 2.13
N ALA A 346 11.80 -4.98 3.26
CA ALA A 346 11.68 -6.44 3.30
C ALA A 346 10.25 -6.89 2.94
N LEU A 347 9.22 -6.19 3.44
CA LEU A 347 7.82 -6.44 3.09
C LEU A 347 7.61 -6.29 1.57
N MET A 348 8.10 -5.20 0.99
CA MET A 348 7.97 -4.93 -0.45
C MET A 348 8.76 -5.93 -1.30
N SER A 349 9.91 -6.42 -0.86
CA SER A 349 10.64 -7.52 -1.51
C SER A 349 9.83 -8.82 -1.52
N MET A 350 9.26 -9.19 -0.36
CA MET A 350 8.50 -10.44 -0.23
C MET A 350 7.18 -10.45 -1.02
N ARG A 351 6.49 -9.29 -1.18
CA ARG A 351 5.29 -9.22 -2.02
C ARG A 351 5.59 -9.41 -3.51
N LEU A 352 6.78 -8.94 -3.98
CA LEU A 352 7.24 -9.16 -5.36
C LEU A 352 7.37 -10.66 -5.68
N GLU A 353 7.86 -11.45 -4.73
CA GLU A 353 7.99 -12.90 -4.87
C GLU A 353 6.64 -13.63 -4.99
N LYS A 354 5.54 -12.96 -4.59
CA LYS A 354 4.17 -13.48 -4.60
C LYS A 354 3.33 -12.99 -5.77
N ASN A 355 3.87 -12.16 -6.65
CA ASN A 355 3.13 -11.47 -7.71
C ASN A 355 1.97 -10.63 -7.19
N TRP A 356 2.12 -10.01 -6.02
CA TRP A 356 1.09 -9.13 -5.46
C TRP A 356 1.36 -7.68 -5.82
N GLY A 357 0.40 -7.05 -6.46
CA GLY A 357 0.39 -5.61 -6.69
C GLY A 357 0.20 -4.82 -5.38
N ALA A 358 0.54 -3.54 -5.42
CA ALA A 358 0.35 -2.62 -4.31
C ALA A 358 -0.38 -1.36 -4.79
N TRP A 359 -1.25 -0.82 -3.92
CA TRP A 359 -1.96 0.43 -4.21
C TRP A 359 -0.98 1.59 -4.35
N THR A 360 -1.30 2.54 -5.22
CA THR A 360 -0.50 3.68 -5.67
C THR A 360 0.70 3.33 -6.56
N LEU A 361 1.07 2.09 -6.65
CA LEU A 361 2.12 1.59 -7.54
C LEU A 361 1.51 0.85 -8.73
N ASP A 362 1.04 -0.38 -8.48
CA ASP A 362 0.48 -1.25 -9.50
C ASP A 362 -1.04 -1.07 -9.64
N PHE A 363 -1.72 -0.80 -8.55
CA PHE A 363 -3.17 -0.58 -8.50
C PHE A 363 -3.46 0.92 -8.39
N ARG A 364 -4.13 1.45 -9.42
CA ARG A 364 -4.47 2.88 -9.56
C ARG A 364 -5.73 3.06 -10.40
N PRO A 365 -6.39 4.23 -10.34
CA PRO A 365 -7.56 4.56 -11.17
C PRO A 365 -7.33 4.59 -12.69
N ASP A 366 -6.10 4.44 -13.17
CA ASP A 366 -5.82 4.24 -14.61
C ASP A 366 -6.29 2.88 -15.11
N PHE A 367 -6.35 1.88 -14.23
CA PHE A 367 -6.56 0.49 -14.59
C PHE A 367 -7.89 -0.05 -14.08
N THR A 368 -8.37 -1.12 -14.71
CA THR A 368 -9.55 -1.86 -14.27
C THR A 368 -9.17 -3.02 -13.37
N ALA A 369 -10.14 -3.60 -12.66
CA ALA A 369 -9.90 -4.81 -11.88
C ALA A 369 -9.47 -6.00 -12.76
N LYS A 370 -9.96 -6.08 -14.00
CA LYS A 370 -9.59 -7.12 -14.98
C LYS A 370 -8.14 -6.98 -15.43
N GLU A 371 -7.71 -5.78 -15.79
CA GLU A 371 -6.33 -5.48 -16.16
C GLU A 371 -5.36 -5.82 -15.01
N SER A 372 -5.79 -5.55 -13.77
CA SER A 372 -5.00 -5.76 -12.55
C SER A 372 -5.07 -7.20 -12.00
N GLY A 373 -5.83 -8.10 -12.64
CA GLY A 373 -6.01 -9.48 -12.17
C GLY A 373 -6.83 -9.61 -10.88
N LEU A 374 -7.66 -8.61 -10.57
CA LEU A 374 -8.53 -8.56 -9.39
C LEU A 374 -10.00 -8.88 -9.71
N ASP A 375 -10.35 -9.09 -10.97
CA ASP A 375 -11.71 -9.41 -11.43
C ASP A 375 -12.25 -10.72 -10.85
N PHE A 376 -11.41 -11.66 -10.54
CA PHE A 376 -11.74 -12.91 -9.86
C PHE A 376 -12.37 -12.68 -8.45
N PHE A 377 -12.11 -11.54 -7.81
CA PHE A 377 -12.73 -11.16 -6.54
C PHE A 377 -14.12 -10.53 -6.71
N ILE A 378 -14.54 -10.17 -7.92
CA ILE A 378 -15.82 -9.50 -8.17
C ILE A 378 -16.98 -10.50 -8.02
N ASP A 379 -18.01 -10.11 -7.28
CA ASP A 379 -19.28 -10.83 -7.19
C ASP A 379 -20.29 -10.22 -8.20
N TRP A 380 -20.33 -10.78 -9.38
CA TRP A 380 -21.19 -10.33 -10.47
C TRP A 380 -22.70 -10.51 -10.21
N ASN A 381 -23.08 -11.25 -9.18
CA ASN A 381 -24.49 -11.52 -8.84
C ASN A 381 -25.14 -10.41 -8.01
N LYS A 382 -24.39 -9.41 -7.55
CA LYS A 382 -24.91 -8.27 -6.81
C LYS A 382 -24.76 -6.96 -7.59
N ASN A 383 -25.47 -5.91 -7.16
CA ASN A 383 -25.30 -4.56 -7.69
C ASN A 383 -24.26 -3.81 -6.85
N PHE A 384 -23.37 -3.10 -7.55
CA PHE A 384 -22.32 -2.26 -6.95
C PHE A 384 -21.94 -1.14 -7.90
N ILE A 385 -21.25 -0.11 -7.38
CA ILE A 385 -20.79 1.04 -8.18
C ILE A 385 -19.82 0.56 -9.27
N GLY A 386 -20.06 0.99 -10.52
CA GLY A 386 -19.20 0.66 -11.66
C GLY A 386 -19.44 -0.70 -12.30
N LYS A 387 -20.43 -1.49 -11.85
CA LYS A 387 -20.70 -2.84 -12.37
C LYS A 387 -20.90 -2.87 -13.88
N GLU A 388 -21.75 -2.02 -14.42
CA GLU A 388 -22.10 -2.03 -15.86
C GLU A 388 -20.92 -1.59 -16.73
N SER A 389 -20.10 -0.65 -16.24
CA SER A 389 -18.88 -0.23 -16.92
C SER A 389 -17.82 -1.34 -16.89
N ALA A 390 -17.63 -1.97 -15.73
CA ALA A 390 -16.67 -3.08 -15.58
C ALA A 390 -17.03 -4.31 -16.43
N LYS A 391 -18.33 -4.60 -16.65
CA LYS A 391 -18.77 -5.68 -17.56
C LYS A 391 -18.45 -5.40 -19.02
N LYS A 392 -18.38 -4.13 -19.42
CA LYS A 392 -18.09 -3.70 -20.80
C LYS A 392 -16.58 -3.56 -21.04
N ASP A 393 -15.75 -3.82 -20.03
CA ASP A 393 -14.30 -3.73 -20.17
C ASP A 393 -13.77 -4.74 -21.19
N ASN A 394 -13.25 -4.22 -22.29
CA ASN A 394 -12.64 -4.98 -23.38
C ASN A 394 -11.14 -4.75 -23.49
N SER A 395 -10.52 -4.19 -22.47
CA SER A 395 -9.07 -3.96 -22.42
C SER A 395 -8.32 -5.28 -22.55
N LYS A 396 -7.21 -5.22 -23.30
CA LYS A 396 -6.27 -6.32 -23.49
C LYS A 396 -5.04 -6.21 -22.59
N LEU A 397 -4.92 -5.13 -21.82
CA LEU A 397 -3.81 -4.96 -20.87
C LEU A 397 -3.91 -5.95 -19.73
N LYS A 398 -2.74 -6.43 -19.28
CA LYS A 398 -2.61 -7.33 -18.10
C LYS A 398 -1.42 -6.94 -17.26
N LEU A 399 -1.62 -6.83 -15.96
CA LEU A 399 -0.52 -6.73 -15.01
C LEU A 399 0.33 -8.00 -15.09
N THR A 400 1.59 -7.83 -15.45
CA THR A 400 2.52 -8.90 -15.78
C THR A 400 3.77 -8.77 -14.96
N THR A 401 4.29 -9.91 -14.48
CA THR A 401 5.53 -9.96 -13.70
C THR A 401 6.71 -10.30 -14.61
N LEU A 402 7.79 -9.55 -14.45
CA LEU A 402 9.03 -9.66 -15.21
C LEU A 402 10.19 -9.99 -14.29
N ILE A 403 11.11 -10.85 -14.73
CA ILE A 403 12.47 -10.96 -14.20
C ILE A 403 13.37 -10.14 -15.11
N ILE A 404 14.23 -9.29 -14.52
CA ILE A 404 15.17 -8.45 -15.24
C ILE A 404 16.59 -8.89 -14.92
N GLU A 405 17.43 -9.04 -15.96
CA GLU A 405 18.81 -9.51 -15.83
C GLU A 405 19.75 -8.36 -15.45
N THR A 406 19.67 -7.90 -14.20
CA THR A 406 20.55 -6.87 -13.64
C THR A 406 21.59 -7.45 -12.69
N LYS A 407 22.67 -6.71 -12.44
CA LYS A 407 23.71 -7.10 -11.47
C LYS A 407 23.63 -6.32 -10.17
N ASP A 408 23.67 -5.00 -10.25
CA ASP A 408 23.82 -4.09 -9.10
C ASP A 408 22.84 -2.90 -9.11
N ILE A 409 21.88 -2.93 -10.03
CA ILE A 409 20.81 -1.94 -10.16
C ILE A 409 19.46 -2.66 -10.22
N ASP A 410 18.41 -2.05 -9.71
CA ASP A 410 17.06 -2.55 -9.82
C ASP A 410 16.14 -1.44 -10.36
N VAL A 411 15.00 -1.83 -10.94
CA VAL A 411 13.96 -0.91 -11.32
C VAL A 411 13.31 -0.30 -10.08
N THR A 412 12.75 0.88 -10.24
CA THR A 412 11.96 1.57 -9.21
C THR A 412 10.51 1.73 -9.66
N ASN A 413 10.30 2.55 -10.69
CA ASN A 413 9.03 2.77 -11.38
C ASN A 413 9.27 3.65 -12.61
N ASN A 414 8.36 3.57 -13.58
CA ASN A 414 8.34 4.35 -14.83
C ASN A 414 9.45 4.03 -15.84
N GLU A 415 10.32 3.05 -15.59
CA GLU A 415 11.27 2.57 -16.60
C GLU A 415 10.52 2.00 -17.81
N ALA A 416 11.00 2.28 -19.02
CA ALA A 416 10.36 1.83 -20.25
C ALA A 416 10.59 0.33 -20.50
N VAL A 417 9.51 -0.39 -20.83
CA VAL A 417 9.59 -1.75 -21.37
C VAL A 417 9.68 -1.62 -22.88
N MET A 418 10.78 -2.12 -23.46
CA MET A 418 11.16 -1.92 -24.85
C MET A 418 11.13 -3.20 -25.67
N LYS A 419 10.60 -3.10 -26.89
CA LYS A 419 10.64 -4.17 -27.90
C LYS A 419 10.92 -3.54 -29.26
N ASP A 420 11.90 -4.10 -29.98
CA ASP A 420 12.28 -3.63 -31.33
C ASP A 420 12.45 -2.11 -31.43
N GLY A 421 13.08 -1.50 -30.40
CA GLY A 421 13.32 -0.08 -30.31
C GLY A 421 12.10 0.79 -29.99
N LYS A 422 10.94 0.19 -29.65
CA LYS A 422 9.71 0.90 -29.28
C LYS A 422 9.30 0.58 -27.85
N SER A 423 8.80 1.57 -27.13
CA SER A 423 8.17 1.35 -25.82
C SER A 423 6.83 0.61 -26.01
N ILE A 424 6.65 -0.48 -25.27
CA ILE A 424 5.41 -1.30 -25.24
C ILE A 424 4.71 -1.23 -23.89
N GLY A 425 5.25 -0.53 -22.91
CA GLY A 425 4.75 -0.35 -21.57
C GLY A 425 5.79 0.30 -20.68
N TYR A 426 5.46 0.41 -19.39
CA TYR A 426 6.37 0.94 -18.38
C TYR A 426 6.25 0.14 -17.09
N ILE A 427 7.31 0.19 -16.27
CA ILE A 427 7.35 -0.48 -14.97
C ILE A 427 6.48 0.30 -13.97
N THR A 428 5.55 -0.37 -13.34
CA THR A 428 4.72 0.20 -12.28
C THR A 428 5.39 0.12 -10.91
N SER A 429 6.05 -0.99 -10.65
CA SER A 429 6.89 -1.18 -9.46
C SER A 429 7.89 -2.31 -9.67
N GLY A 430 8.92 -2.36 -8.84
CA GLY A 430 9.89 -3.42 -8.88
C GLY A 430 10.93 -3.30 -7.78
N GLY A 431 11.96 -4.14 -7.89
CA GLY A 431 13.07 -4.19 -6.94
C GLY A 431 13.68 -5.59 -6.86
N PHE A 432 14.55 -5.79 -5.88
CA PHE A 432 15.19 -7.07 -5.68
C PHE A 432 14.36 -7.99 -4.78
N ALA A 433 13.97 -9.14 -5.29
CA ALA A 433 13.29 -10.21 -4.56
C ALA A 433 14.36 -11.05 -3.84
N HIS A 434 14.62 -10.73 -2.58
CA HIS A 434 15.81 -11.14 -1.85
C HIS A 434 15.91 -12.64 -1.58
N TYR A 435 14.79 -13.34 -1.33
CA TYR A 435 14.82 -14.77 -1.04
C TYR A 435 15.08 -15.60 -2.30
N VAL A 436 14.43 -15.23 -3.40
CA VAL A 436 14.61 -15.89 -4.71
C VAL A 436 15.79 -15.34 -5.51
N LYS A 437 16.44 -14.28 -5.03
CA LYS A 437 17.63 -13.64 -5.62
C LYS A 437 17.44 -13.23 -7.08
N LYS A 438 16.33 -12.53 -7.36
CA LYS A 438 15.98 -12.03 -8.70
C LYS A 438 15.60 -10.57 -8.64
N SER A 439 15.95 -9.79 -9.67
CA SER A 439 15.33 -8.49 -9.90
C SER A 439 13.98 -8.73 -10.55
N VAL A 440 12.91 -8.24 -9.91
CA VAL A 440 11.51 -8.47 -10.31
C VAL A 440 10.81 -7.13 -10.51
N ALA A 441 9.98 -7.06 -11.54
CA ALA A 441 9.21 -5.86 -11.84
C ALA A 441 7.79 -6.21 -12.31
N TYR A 442 6.89 -5.22 -12.22
CA TYR A 442 5.55 -5.30 -12.76
C TYR A 442 5.35 -4.27 -13.86
N SER A 443 4.59 -4.67 -14.87
CA SER A 443 4.20 -3.81 -15.99
C SER A 443 2.85 -4.23 -16.53
N TYR A 444 2.05 -3.29 -17.03
CA TYR A 444 0.88 -3.61 -17.82
C TYR A 444 1.29 -3.79 -19.28
N LEU A 445 1.09 -4.99 -19.81
CA LEU A 445 1.42 -5.35 -21.18
C LEU A 445 0.19 -5.90 -21.92
N ASP A 446 0.15 -5.70 -23.24
CA ASP A 446 -0.92 -6.22 -24.08
C ASP A 446 -0.87 -7.77 -24.16
N GLU A 447 -2.03 -8.42 -24.08
CA GLU A 447 -2.16 -9.88 -24.15
C GLU A 447 -1.57 -10.49 -25.43
N GLU A 448 -1.54 -9.76 -26.54
CA GLU A 448 -0.97 -10.24 -27.79
C GLU A 448 0.56 -10.39 -27.69
N ILE A 449 1.20 -9.52 -26.90
CA ILE A 449 2.64 -9.61 -26.59
C ILE A 449 2.91 -10.83 -25.70
N LEU A 450 2.03 -11.05 -24.71
CA LEU A 450 2.17 -12.16 -23.77
C LEU A 450 2.04 -13.55 -24.42
N LYS A 451 1.21 -13.67 -25.47
CA LYS A 451 1.01 -14.93 -26.21
C LYS A 451 2.22 -15.37 -27.02
N LYS A 452 3.01 -14.43 -27.52
CA LYS A 452 4.10 -14.70 -28.46
C LYS A 452 5.41 -15.12 -27.82
N ASN A 453 5.50 -15.07 -26.47
CA ASN A 453 6.71 -15.40 -25.69
C ASN A 453 7.98 -14.69 -26.22
N GLU A 454 7.81 -13.42 -26.61
CA GLU A 454 8.83 -12.60 -27.25
C GLU A 454 9.85 -12.06 -26.22
N LYS A 455 11.06 -11.80 -26.69
CA LYS A 455 12.11 -11.15 -25.90
C LYS A 455 11.87 -9.64 -25.92
N PHE A 456 12.00 -9.00 -24.77
CA PHE A 456 11.98 -7.55 -24.62
C PHE A 456 12.98 -7.12 -23.53
N GLN A 457 13.20 -5.85 -23.45
CA GLN A 457 14.19 -5.27 -22.55
C GLN A 457 13.53 -4.20 -21.67
N VAL A 458 14.13 -3.94 -20.54
CA VAL A 458 13.79 -2.79 -19.69
C VAL A 458 14.95 -1.80 -19.76
N GLU A 459 14.64 -0.56 -20.06
CA GLU A 459 15.62 0.52 -20.08
C GLU A 459 15.74 1.10 -18.67
N ILE A 460 16.95 1.06 -18.10
CA ILE A 460 17.28 1.63 -16.79
C ILE A 460 18.47 2.55 -16.97
N ASN A 461 18.27 3.84 -16.79
CA ASN A 461 19.32 4.87 -16.90
C ASN A 461 20.14 4.76 -18.20
N GLY A 462 19.48 4.65 -19.35
CA GLY A 462 20.11 4.59 -20.67
C GLY A 462 20.71 3.21 -21.02
N ASN A 463 20.57 2.20 -20.16
CA ASN A 463 21.03 0.84 -20.44
C ASN A 463 19.85 -0.12 -20.60
N PHE A 464 19.97 -1.06 -21.53
CA PHE A 464 18.92 -2.04 -21.82
C PHE A 464 19.24 -3.39 -21.19
N TYR A 465 18.33 -3.90 -20.37
CA TYR A 465 18.46 -5.17 -19.66
C TYR A 465 17.43 -6.16 -20.18
N ASN A 466 17.86 -7.37 -20.51
CA ASN A 466 16.94 -8.42 -20.95
C ASN A 466 15.91 -8.72 -19.86
N SER A 467 14.69 -8.98 -20.28
CA SER A 467 13.61 -9.33 -19.37
C SER A 467 12.82 -10.55 -19.85
N THR A 468 12.30 -11.29 -18.88
CA THR A 468 11.52 -12.50 -19.09
C THR A 468 10.22 -12.45 -18.29
N ILE A 469 9.10 -12.80 -18.94
CA ILE A 469 7.80 -12.93 -18.30
C ILE A 469 7.78 -14.16 -17.38
N ILE A 470 7.22 -14.01 -16.19
CA ILE A 470 6.86 -15.14 -15.34
C ILE A 470 5.35 -15.21 -15.16
N LYS A 471 4.81 -16.42 -15.22
CA LYS A 471 3.35 -16.66 -15.12
C LYS A 471 2.88 -16.99 -13.71
N GLU A 472 3.78 -17.56 -12.91
CA GLU A 472 3.48 -17.98 -11.54
C GLU A 472 4.36 -17.24 -10.53
N PRO A 473 3.89 -17.05 -9.29
CA PRO A 473 4.70 -16.50 -8.23
C PRO A 473 6.00 -17.28 -8.02
N LEU A 474 7.10 -16.56 -7.83
CA LEU A 474 8.43 -17.17 -7.62
C LEU A 474 8.55 -17.90 -6.28
N TYR A 475 7.69 -17.54 -5.32
CA TYR A 475 7.68 -18.11 -3.99
C TYR A 475 6.29 -18.66 -3.63
N ASP A 476 6.23 -19.92 -3.21
CA ASP A 476 5.01 -20.62 -2.80
C ASP A 476 3.81 -20.33 -3.75
N PRO A 477 3.87 -20.73 -5.04
CA PRO A 477 2.85 -20.39 -6.04
C PRO A 477 1.43 -20.76 -5.62
N ARG A 478 1.29 -21.86 -4.86
CA ARG A 478 0.00 -22.37 -4.40
C ARG A 478 -0.52 -21.68 -3.13
N GLY A 479 0.28 -20.84 -2.47
CA GLY A 479 -0.08 -20.18 -1.21
C GLY A 479 -0.29 -21.15 -0.05
N THR A 480 0.43 -22.26 -0.02
CA THR A 480 0.29 -23.31 1.01
C THR A 480 0.78 -22.82 2.36
N LYS A 481 1.87 -22.04 2.38
CA LYS A 481 2.47 -21.52 3.60
C LYS A 481 1.55 -20.56 4.36
N MET A 482 0.82 -19.70 3.67
CA MET A 482 -0.16 -18.79 4.30
C MET A 482 -1.35 -19.55 4.92
N ARG A 483 -1.65 -20.73 4.37
CA ARG A 483 -2.83 -21.52 4.76
C ARG A 483 -2.51 -22.61 5.76
N SER A 484 -1.23 -22.85 6.02
CA SER A 484 -0.77 -23.87 6.98
C SER A 484 -1.21 -23.62 8.40
#